data_67985e0e8373cc3be90ec88a44cf8d71
#
_entry.id   67985e0e8373cc3be90ec88a44cf8d71
#
_cell.length_a   1.000
_cell.length_b   1.000
_cell.length_c   1.000
_cell.angle_alpha   90.00
_cell.angle_beta   90.00
_cell.angle_gamma   90.00
#
_symmetry.space_group_name_H-M   'P 1'
#
loop_
_entity.id
_entity.type
_entity.pdbx_description
1 polymer ?
#
loop_
_entity_poly.entity_id
_entity_poly.type
_entity_poly.pdbx_seq_one_letter_code
_entity_poly.pdbx_strand_id
1 'polypeptide(L)'
;LASGLTLDEIPCGKYGTLDKYVPDGDYIVLKFARWAFEKFKGAEDKLGTQMRAVGEVMSIGKTYKEAFQKAIRSLEKDRYGLGFAKNFHDMTKEELLAQLRYPTSERQFVIYEALRKGATIEEIHALTKIKDWFLQQMKELVDEEESLLKAKGAVPEKAVLKQAKLDGFSDRYLSSLLEVTEEEIRNARI
;
A
#
# COMPACT_ATOMS: atom_id res chain seq x y z
N LEU A 1 -0.55 24.08 20.34
CA LEU A 1 0.88 23.75 20.52
C LEU A 1 1.78 24.93 20.09
N ALA A 2 1.63 25.48 18.87
CA ALA A 2 2.45 26.60 18.40
C ALA A 2 2.30 27.88 19.25
N SER A 3 1.19 28.05 19.98
CA SER A 3 0.93 29.13 20.89
C SER A 3 1.41 28.86 22.34
N GLY A 4 2.12 27.76 22.56
CA GLY A 4 2.69 27.39 23.85
C GLY A 4 1.81 26.49 24.73
N LEU A 5 0.57 26.17 24.29
CA LEU A 5 -0.30 25.26 25.05
C LEU A 5 0.18 23.80 24.89
N THR A 6 0.07 23.04 25.98
CA THR A 6 0.30 21.58 25.98
C THR A 6 -0.99 20.82 25.65
N LEU A 7 -0.87 19.50 25.32
CA LEU A 7 -2.04 18.71 24.93
C LEU A 7 -3.08 18.59 26.05
N ASP A 8 -2.65 18.55 27.28
CA ASP A 8 -3.49 18.46 28.47
C ASP A 8 -4.18 19.79 28.84
N GLU A 9 -3.75 20.91 28.22
CA GLU A 9 -4.37 22.23 28.36
C GLU A 9 -5.39 22.55 27.26
N ILE A 10 -5.38 21.77 26.15
CA ILE A 10 -6.27 22.02 25.00
C ILE A 10 -7.60 21.32 25.21
N PRO A 11 -8.74 22.06 25.30
CA PRO A 11 -10.07 21.44 25.44
C PRO A 11 -10.42 20.56 24.21
N CYS A 12 -10.98 19.37 24.45
CA CYS A 12 -11.37 18.43 23.42
C CYS A 12 -12.75 17.79 23.68
N GLY A 13 -13.81 18.59 23.64
CA GLY A 13 -15.20 18.13 23.68
C GLY A 13 -15.48 17.07 24.76
N LYS A 14 -16.06 15.92 24.37
CA LYS A 14 -16.41 14.81 25.28
C LYS A 14 -15.20 14.14 25.96
N TYR A 15 -14.00 14.35 25.47
CA TYR A 15 -12.76 13.76 26.01
C TYR A 15 -12.12 14.60 27.13
N GLY A 16 -12.62 15.83 27.35
CA GLY A 16 -12.06 16.79 28.30
C GLY A 16 -10.88 17.54 27.69
N THR A 17 -9.74 16.88 27.51
CA THR A 17 -8.52 17.47 26.96
C THR A 17 -7.95 16.61 25.81
N LEU A 18 -7.11 17.22 24.95
CA LEU A 18 -6.64 16.61 23.70
C LEU A 18 -5.69 15.42 23.94
N ASP A 19 -4.98 15.38 25.07
CA ASP A 19 -4.17 14.22 25.48
C ASP A 19 -4.99 12.94 25.70
N LYS A 20 -6.29 13.09 26.00
CA LYS A 20 -7.24 11.98 26.23
C LYS A 20 -8.02 11.60 24.98
N TYR A 21 -7.79 12.28 23.86
CA TYR A 21 -8.49 11.99 22.62
C TYR A 21 -8.12 10.60 22.08
N VAL A 22 -9.12 9.75 21.89
CA VAL A 22 -9.00 8.45 21.24
C VAL A 22 -9.86 8.47 19.98
N PRO A 23 -9.28 8.25 18.79
CA PRO A 23 -10.07 8.10 17.56
C PRO A 23 -11.02 6.92 17.68
N ASP A 24 -12.31 7.11 17.41
CA ASP A 24 -13.37 6.10 17.47
C ASP A 24 -14.05 5.86 16.11
N GLY A 25 -13.40 6.25 15.01
CA GLY A 25 -13.89 6.03 13.67
C GLY A 25 -13.76 4.57 13.22
N ASP A 26 -14.71 4.11 12.42
CA ASP A 26 -14.79 2.76 11.86
C ASP A 26 -14.22 2.66 10.44
N TYR A 27 -13.39 3.59 10.04
CA TYR A 27 -12.76 3.67 8.73
C TYR A 27 -11.28 4.05 8.83
N ILE A 28 -10.53 3.67 7.80
CA ILE A 28 -9.12 4.02 7.65
C ILE A 28 -9.00 5.14 6.62
N VAL A 29 -8.27 6.19 6.97
CA VAL A 29 -7.81 7.22 6.04
C VAL A 29 -6.34 7.02 5.80
N LEU A 30 -5.95 6.80 4.55
CA LEU A 30 -4.57 6.63 4.13
C LEU A 30 -4.17 7.77 3.20
N LYS A 31 -3.10 8.46 3.56
CA LYS A 31 -2.49 9.51 2.77
C LYS A 31 -1.22 8.98 2.11
N PHE A 32 -1.12 9.09 0.79
CA PHE A 32 0.02 8.61 0.03
C PHE A 32 0.63 9.75 -0.78
N ALA A 33 1.93 9.96 -0.63
CA ALA A 33 2.64 11.01 -1.34
C ALA A 33 2.90 10.63 -2.81
N ARG A 34 2.75 11.60 -3.70
CA ARG A 34 3.21 11.50 -5.08
C ARG A 34 4.57 12.18 -5.20
N TRP A 35 5.60 11.39 -5.35
CA TRP A 35 6.94 11.88 -5.66
C TRP A 35 7.12 11.99 -7.18
N ALA A 36 7.91 12.98 -7.61
CA ALA A 36 8.20 13.23 -9.02
C ALA A 36 9.68 13.53 -9.21
N PHE A 37 10.54 12.69 -8.63
CA PHE A 37 11.99 12.81 -8.77
C PHE A 37 12.41 12.83 -10.24
N GLU A 38 11.69 12.14 -11.11
CA GLU A 38 11.90 12.08 -12.55
C GLU A 38 11.78 13.44 -13.26
N LYS A 39 11.10 14.42 -12.64
CA LYS A 39 10.95 15.78 -13.20
C LYS A 39 12.15 16.70 -12.92
N PHE A 40 13.01 16.32 -11.99
CA PHE A 40 14.13 17.14 -11.54
C PHE A 40 15.45 16.51 -11.96
N LYS A 41 16.11 17.04 -13.00
CA LYS A 41 17.42 16.57 -13.44
C LYS A 41 18.42 16.64 -12.28
N GLY A 42 19.12 15.54 -12.02
CA GLY A 42 20.11 15.43 -10.96
C GLY A 42 19.57 15.23 -9.53
N ALA A 43 18.26 15.15 -9.37
CA ALA A 43 17.69 14.79 -8.06
C ALA A 43 17.80 13.27 -7.81
N GLU A 44 18.44 12.90 -6.72
CA GLU A 44 18.50 11.53 -6.26
C GLU A 44 17.15 11.12 -5.65
N ASP A 45 16.61 9.96 -6.04
CA ASP A 45 15.40 9.36 -5.42
C ASP A 45 15.77 8.80 -4.05
N LYS A 46 15.87 9.69 -3.07
CA LYS A 46 16.11 9.37 -1.68
C LYS A 46 15.15 10.14 -0.79
N LEU A 47 14.37 9.42 -0.01
CA LEU A 47 13.46 9.99 0.97
C LEU A 47 14.22 10.37 2.25
N GLY A 48 13.83 11.48 2.86
CA GLY A 48 14.42 11.99 4.08
C GLY A 48 13.45 12.91 4.84
N THR A 49 13.99 13.78 5.67
CA THR A 49 13.19 14.73 6.49
C THR A 49 12.66 15.92 5.71
N GLN A 50 13.18 16.17 4.51
CA GLN A 50 12.69 17.25 3.65
C GLN A 50 11.46 16.81 2.85
N MET A 51 10.49 17.71 2.69
CA MET A 51 9.33 17.49 1.84
C MET A 51 9.74 17.48 0.36
N ARG A 52 9.56 16.33 -0.32
CA ARG A 52 9.89 16.15 -1.74
C ARG A 52 8.71 15.66 -2.58
N ALA A 53 7.53 15.57 -1.96
CA ALA A 53 6.30 15.24 -2.67
C ALA A 53 5.81 16.45 -3.47
N VAL A 54 5.33 16.21 -4.68
CA VAL A 54 4.70 17.23 -5.56
C VAL A 54 3.18 17.21 -5.48
N GLY A 55 2.62 16.28 -4.73
CA GLY A 55 1.19 16.08 -4.49
C GLY A 55 0.98 14.88 -3.60
N GLU A 56 -0.26 14.59 -3.35
CA GLU A 56 -0.69 13.48 -2.49
C GLU A 56 -2.08 13.02 -2.87
N VAL A 57 -2.39 11.77 -2.54
CA VAL A 57 -3.73 11.23 -2.60
C VAL A 57 -4.18 10.86 -1.20
N MET A 58 -5.46 11.00 -0.94
CA MET A 58 -6.10 10.53 0.28
C MET A 58 -7.16 9.49 -0.11
N SER A 59 -7.06 8.31 0.48
CA SER A 59 -8.01 7.23 0.27
C SER A 59 -8.69 6.85 1.57
N ILE A 60 -9.94 6.42 1.47
CA ILE A 60 -10.74 5.97 2.61
C ILE A 60 -11.18 4.53 2.34
N GLY A 61 -11.03 3.67 3.34
CA GLY A 61 -11.46 2.28 3.30
C GLY A 61 -11.91 1.79 4.68
N LYS A 62 -12.57 0.66 4.74
CA LYS A 62 -12.91 0.00 6.00
C LYS A 62 -11.70 -0.72 6.60
N THR A 63 -10.78 -1.14 5.75
CA THR A 63 -9.53 -1.81 6.14
C THR A 63 -8.32 -1.07 5.60
N TYR A 64 -7.15 -1.29 6.20
CA TYR A 64 -5.89 -0.74 5.70
C TYR A 64 -5.59 -1.25 4.28
N LYS A 65 -5.79 -2.54 4.02
CA LYS A 65 -5.57 -3.15 2.70
C LYS A 65 -6.40 -2.47 1.62
N GLU A 66 -7.70 -2.27 1.87
CA GLU A 66 -8.60 -1.55 0.96
C GLU A 66 -8.11 -0.13 0.70
N ALA A 67 -7.84 0.64 1.76
CA ALA A 67 -7.39 2.02 1.65
C ALA A 67 -6.05 2.11 0.90
N PHE A 68 -5.12 1.20 1.18
CA PHE A 68 -3.79 1.19 0.56
C PHE A 68 -3.86 0.92 -0.95
N GLN A 69 -4.60 -0.09 -1.39
CA GLN A 69 -4.78 -0.38 -2.81
C GLN A 69 -5.54 0.74 -3.54
N LYS A 70 -6.53 1.37 -2.90
CA LYS A 70 -7.19 2.57 -3.44
C LYS A 70 -6.20 3.72 -3.64
N ALA A 71 -5.30 3.96 -2.67
CA ALA A 71 -4.29 5.00 -2.79
C ALA A 71 -3.35 4.75 -3.98
N ILE A 72 -2.86 3.52 -4.15
CA ILE A 72 -1.94 3.17 -5.25
C ILE A 72 -2.54 3.51 -6.61
N ARG A 73 -3.78 3.08 -6.89
CA ARG A 73 -4.40 3.37 -8.19
C ARG A 73 -4.77 4.85 -8.37
N SER A 74 -5.02 5.58 -7.27
CA SER A 74 -5.33 7.02 -7.30
C SER A 74 -4.12 7.90 -7.56
N LEU A 75 -2.88 7.37 -7.50
CA LEU A 75 -1.65 8.10 -7.86
C LEU A 75 -1.54 8.39 -9.36
N GLU A 76 -2.37 7.76 -10.21
CA GLU A 76 -2.35 7.94 -11.68
C GLU A 76 -0.96 7.73 -12.30
N LYS A 77 -0.28 6.67 -11.88
CA LYS A 77 1.03 6.24 -12.39
C LYS A 77 0.93 4.93 -13.19
N ASP A 78 -0.21 4.67 -13.82
CA ASP A 78 -0.51 3.45 -14.56
C ASP A 78 -0.32 2.15 -13.75
N ARG A 79 -0.55 2.25 -12.42
CA ARG A 79 -0.48 1.14 -11.49
C ARG A 79 -1.84 0.91 -10.85
N TYR A 80 -2.32 -0.32 -10.93
CA TYR A 80 -3.63 -0.73 -10.46
C TYR A 80 -3.58 -1.63 -9.23
N GLY A 81 -2.36 -2.05 -8.84
CA GLY A 81 -2.04 -2.84 -7.67
C GLY A 81 -0.58 -2.65 -7.25
N LEU A 82 -0.15 -3.39 -6.24
CA LEU A 82 1.20 -3.32 -5.65
C LEU A 82 2.20 -4.24 -6.36
N GLY A 83 1.75 -5.39 -6.86
CA GLY A 83 2.62 -6.39 -7.49
C GLY A 83 3.00 -6.03 -8.93
N PHE A 84 4.02 -6.71 -9.43
CA PHE A 84 4.53 -6.62 -10.80
C PHE A 84 4.93 -5.19 -11.22
N ALA A 85 5.37 -4.39 -10.25
CA ALA A 85 5.83 -3.03 -10.52
C ALA A 85 7.22 -3.05 -11.13
N LYS A 86 7.41 -2.35 -12.27
CA LYS A 86 8.69 -2.27 -12.98
C LYS A 86 9.29 -3.68 -13.20
N ASN A 87 10.61 -3.79 -13.01
CA ASN A 87 11.37 -5.05 -13.08
C ASN A 87 11.59 -5.71 -11.70
N PHE A 88 10.91 -5.26 -10.66
CA PHE A 88 11.12 -5.80 -9.31
C PHE A 88 10.75 -7.28 -9.21
N HIS A 89 9.78 -7.71 -10.00
CA HIS A 89 9.39 -9.12 -10.06
C HIS A 89 10.52 -10.04 -10.55
N ASP A 90 11.40 -9.55 -11.42
CA ASP A 90 12.52 -10.32 -11.99
C ASP A 90 13.73 -10.37 -11.07
N MET A 91 13.75 -9.56 -9.99
CA MET A 91 14.85 -9.47 -9.05
C MET A 91 14.83 -10.61 -8.03
N THR A 92 16.00 -10.97 -7.53
CA THR A 92 16.15 -11.91 -6.43
C THR A 92 15.76 -11.27 -5.09
N LYS A 93 15.51 -12.10 -4.08
CA LYS A 93 15.26 -11.63 -2.70
C LYS A 93 16.39 -10.74 -2.20
N GLU A 94 17.64 -11.15 -2.43
CA GLU A 94 18.85 -10.45 -1.97
C GLU A 94 18.98 -9.07 -2.62
N GLU A 95 18.70 -8.95 -3.90
CA GLU A 95 18.72 -7.69 -4.64
C GLU A 95 17.63 -6.72 -4.13
N LEU A 96 16.43 -7.24 -3.87
CA LEU A 96 15.32 -6.46 -3.31
C LEU A 96 15.64 -5.98 -1.89
N LEU A 97 16.17 -6.85 -1.02
CA LEU A 97 16.58 -6.48 0.33
C LEU A 97 17.73 -5.46 0.31
N ALA A 98 18.66 -5.55 -0.65
CA ALA A 98 19.72 -4.56 -0.80
C ALA A 98 19.17 -3.18 -1.16
N GLN A 99 18.15 -3.09 -2.02
CA GLN A 99 17.48 -1.82 -2.33
C GLN A 99 16.77 -1.21 -1.12
N LEU A 100 16.20 -2.03 -0.22
CA LEU A 100 15.49 -1.55 0.95
C LEU A 100 16.36 -0.85 2.00
N ARG A 101 17.68 -0.95 1.90
CA ARG A 101 18.64 -0.22 2.76
C ARG A 101 18.52 1.30 2.59
N TYR A 102 18.02 1.76 1.44
CA TYR A 102 17.85 3.16 1.13
C TYR A 102 16.36 3.47 0.90
N PRO A 103 15.79 4.45 1.62
CA PRO A 103 14.39 4.81 1.45
C PRO A 103 14.19 5.55 0.12
N THR A 104 13.58 4.89 -0.85
CA THR A 104 13.23 5.46 -2.16
C THR A 104 11.71 5.63 -2.31
N SER A 105 11.28 6.37 -3.31
CA SER A 105 9.86 6.55 -3.66
C SER A 105 9.16 5.23 -4.03
N GLU A 106 9.91 4.22 -4.43
CA GLU A 106 9.41 2.93 -4.91
C GLU A 106 9.41 1.84 -3.82
N ARG A 107 9.86 2.16 -2.60
CA ARG A 107 10.11 1.15 -1.56
C ARG A 107 8.91 0.25 -1.24
N GLN A 108 7.66 0.73 -1.37
CA GLN A 108 6.47 -0.08 -1.12
C GLN A 108 6.36 -1.24 -2.11
N PHE A 109 6.68 -0.99 -3.38
CA PHE A 109 6.67 -2.00 -4.42
C PHE A 109 7.82 -2.99 -4.25
N VAL A 110 9.00 -2.50 -3.85
CA VAL A 110 10.16 -3.35 -3.52
C VAL A 110 9.85 -4.25 -2.32
N ILE A 111 9.22 -3.72 -1.27
CA ILE A 111 8.77 -4.51 -0.10
C ILE A 111 7.79 -5.59 -0.55
N TYR A 112 6.82 -5.24 -1.37
CA TYR A 112 5.79 -6.18 -1.85
C TYR A 112 6.41 -7.38 -2.59
N GLU A 113 7.34 -7.11 -3.52
CA GLU A 113 8.04 -8.18 -4.24
C GLU A 113 9.04 -8.93 -3.35
N ALA A 114 9.69 -8.28 -2.39
CA ALA A 114 10.55 -8.97 -1.43
C ALA A 114 9.76 -9.98 -0.58
N LEU A 115 8.56 -9.60 -0.12
CA LEU A 115 7.65 -10.51 0.59
C LEU A 115 7.21 -11.69 -0.31
N ARG A 116 6.94 -11.46 -1.59
CA ARG A 116 6.63 -12.49 -2.59
C ARG A 116 7.80 -13.47 -2.77
N LYS A 117 9.02 -12.97 -2.77
CA LYS A 117 10.26 -13.78 -2.88
C LYS A 117 10.68 -14.44 -1.55
N GLY A 118 9.84 -14.38 -0.52
CA GLY A 118 10.04 -15.04 0.76
C GLY A 118 10.92 -14.27 1.75
N ALA A 119 11.06 -12.96 1.61
CA ALA A 119 11.63 -12.14 2.67
C ALA A 119 10.71 -12.15 3.90
N THR A 120 11.29 -12.23 5.09
CA THR A 120 10.51 -12.20 6.33
C THR A 120 10.19 -10.77 6.76
N ILE A 121 9.18 -10.63 7.60
CA ILE A 121 8.81 -9.33 8.18
C ILE A 121 9.98 -8.76 8.98
N GLU A 122 10.68 -9.60 9.73
CA GLU A 122 11.84 -9.22 10.56
C GLU A 122 12.99 -8.72 9.69
N GLU A 123 13.30 -9.38 8.57
CA GLU A 123 14.34 -8.94 7.62
C GLU A 123 14.02 -7.54 7.08
N ILE A 124 12.77 -7.32 6.65
CA ILE A 124 12.34 -6.03 6.10
C ILE A 124 12.27 -4.97 7.20
N HIS A 125 11.74 -5.30 8.38
CA HIS A 125 11.71 -4.38 9.52
C HIS A 125 13.13 -3.94 9.93
N ALA A 126 14.07 -4.87 10.00
CA ALA A 126 15.46 -4.56 10.35
C ALA A 126 16.10 -3.51 9.42
N LEU A 127 15.76 -3.55 8.14
CA LEU A 127 16.26 -2.61 7.11
C LEU A 127 15.49 -1.28 7.08
N THR A 128 14.16 -1.34 7.19
CA THR A 128 13.28 -0.19 6.90
C THR A 128 12.77 0.54 8.13
N LYS A 129 12.76 -0.14 9.28
CA LYS A 129 12.11 0.30 10.53
C LYS A 129 10.60 0.52 10.41
N ILE A 130 9.97 0.04 9.33
CA ILE A 130 8.52 0.01 9.20
C ILE A 130 7.98 -0.99 10.20
N LYS A 131 6.93 -0.61 10.95
CA LYS A 131 6.33 -1.49 11.97
C LYS A 131 5.76 -2.75 11.35
N ASP A 132 5.94 -3.88 12.03
CA ASP A 132 5.56 -5.22 11.59
C ASP A 132 4.10 -5.31 11.18
N TRP A 133 3.21 -4.59 11.86
CA TRP A 133 1.78 -4.57 11.51
C TRP A 133 1.53 -4.14 10.05
N PHE A 134 2.23 -3.10 9.56
CA PHE A 134 2.08 -2.67 8.16
C PHE A 134 2.66 -3.68 7.18
N LEU A 135 3.78 -4.30 7.53
CA LEU A 135 4.42 -5.35 6.73
C LEU A 135 3.54 -6.59 6.67
N GLN A 136 2.88 -6.94 7.79
CA GLN A 136 1.92 -8.03 7.85
C GLN A 136 0.72 -7.78 6.92
N GLN A 137 0.17 -6.57 6.90
CA GLN A 137 -0.92 -6.23 5.97
C GLN A 137 -0.49 -6.36 4.49
N MET A 138 0.74 -5.99 4.17
CA MET A 138 1.28 -6.19 2.82
C MET A 138 1.52 -7.66 2.51
N LYS A 139 1.98 -8.46 3.48
CA LYS A 139 2.17 -9.91 3.33
C LYS A 139 0.84 -10.62 3.05
N GLU A 140 -0.21 -10.26 3.74
CA GLU A 140 -1.55 -10.80 3.51
C GLU A 140 -2.06 -10.50 2.09
N LEU A 141 -1.81 -9.30 1.56
CA LEU A 141 -2.12 -8.96 0.17
C LEU A 141 -1.30 -9.80 -0.83
N VAL A 142 -0.01 -10.04 -0.54
CA VAL A 142 0.84 -10.92 -1.36
C VAL A 142 0.30 -12.33 -1.37
N ASP A 143 -0.07 -12.89 -0.21
CA ASP A 143 -0.58 -14.26 -0.10
C ASP A 143 -1.93 -14.43 -0.83
N GLU A 144 -2.78 -13.42 -0.76
CA GLU A 144 -4.03 -13.39 -1.50
C GLU A 144 -3.78 -13.33 -3.01
N GLU A 145 -2.87 -12.46 -3.47
CA GLU A 145 -2.50 -12.34 -4.87
C GLU A 145 -1.91 -13.64 -5.42
N GLU A 146 -1.02 -14.29 -4.67
CA GLU A 146 -0.47 -15.60 -5.03
C GLU A 146 -1.55 -16.70 -5.09
N SER A 147 -2.56 -16.62 -4.23
CA SER A 147 -3.71 -17.51 -4.30
C SER A 147 -4.56 -17.26 -5.53
N LEU A 148 -4.79 -16.01 -5.89
CA LEU A 148 -5.53 -15.62 -7.09
C LEU A 148 -4.81 -16.08 -8.37
N LEU A 149 -3.49 -15.95 -8.43
CA LEU A 149 -2.67 -16.37 -9.58
C LEU A 149 -2.79 -17.88 -9.90
N LYS A 150 -3.17 -18.72 -8.91
CA LYS A 150 -3.44 -20.15 -9.16
C LYS A 150 -4.69 -20.38 -10.01
N ALA A 151 -5.60 -19.40 -10.07
CA ALA A 151 -6.82 -19.44 -10.86
C ALA A 151 -6.67 -18.74 -12.23
N LYS A 152 -5.43 -18.48 -12.67
CA LYS A 152 -5.13 -17.81 -13.95
C LYS A 152 -5.85 -18.48 -15.13
N GLY A 153 -6.47 -17.67 -15.98
CA GLY A 153 -7.31 -18.14 -17.09
C GLY A 153 -8.79 -18.34 -16.76
N ALA A 154 -9.20 -18.09 -15.51
CA ALA A 154 -10.60 -18.19 -15.08
C ALA A 154 -10.97 -17.14 -14.03
N VAL A 155 -12.24 -16.81 -13.95
CA VAL A 155 -12.77 -15.97 -12.86
C VAL A 155 -12.90 -16.84 -11.60
N PRO A 156 -12.36 -16.41 -10.45
CA PRO A 156 -12.46 -17.14 -9.20
C PRO A 156 -13.90 -17.31 -8.72
N GLU A 157 -14.11 -18.26 -7.82
CA GLU A 157 -15.40 -18.42 -7.13
C GLU A 157 -15.86 -17.12 -6.46
N LYS A 158 -17.18 -16.92 -6.39
CA LYS A 158 -17.81 -15.69 -5.88
C LYS A 158 -17.29 -15.27 -4.50
N ALA A 159 -17.03 -16.23 -3.60
CA ALA A 159 -16.52 -15.93 -2.26
C ALA A 159 -15.09 -15.36 -2.32
N VAL A 160 -14.21 -15.94 -3.12
CA VAL A 160 -12.83 -15.49 -3.32
C VAL A 160 -12.81 -14.12 -3.99
N LEU A 161 -13.59 -13.95 -5.05
CA LEU A 161 -13.72 -12.66 -5.73
C LEU A 161 -14.23 -11.57 -4.79
N LYS A 162 -15.23 -11.89 -3.95
CA LYS A 162 -15.76 -10.95 -2.95
C LYS A 162 -14.69 -10.53 -1.95
N GLN A 163 -13.87 -11.46 -1.45
CA GLN A 163 -12.79 -11.14 -0.53
C GLN A 163 -11.75 -10.24 -1.18
N ALA A 164 -11.29 -10.57 -2.38
CA ALA A 164 -10.36 -9.74 -3.13
C ALA A 164 -10.89 -8.30 -3.34
N LYS A 165 -12.19 -8.15 -3.59
CA LYS A 165 -12.83 -6.83 -3.69
C LYS A 165 -12.85 -6.09 -2.37
N LEU A 166 -13.09 -6.77 -1.24
CA LEU A 166 -13.05 -6.18 0.10
C LEU A 166 -11.63 -5.74 0.49
N ASP A 167 -10.62 -6.48 0.08
CA ASP A 167 -9.21 -6.14 0.29
C ASP A 167 -8.65 -5.13 -0.73
N GLY A 168 -9.51 -4.64 -1.64
CA GLY A 168 -9.23 -3.47 -2.48
C GLY A 168 -8.71 -3.76 -3.88
N PHE A 169 -8.65 -5.01 -4.33
CA PHE A 169 -8.27 -5.36 -5.70
C PHE A 169 -9.26 -4.76 -6.71
N SER A 170 -8.78 -3.98 -7.68
CA SER A 170 -9.61 -3.41 -8.73
C SER A 170 -9.94 -4.47 -9.80
N ASP A 171 -11.07 -4.28 -10.51
CA ASP A 171 -11.43 -5.18 -11.61
C ASP A 171 -10.32 -5.22 -12.66
N ARG A 172 -9.73 -4.07 -12.98
CA ARG A 172 -8.61 -3.96 -13.90
C ARG A 172 -7.35 -4.70 -13.43
N TYR A 173 -7.03 -4.65 -12.14
CA TYR A 173 -5.87 -5.39 -11.63
C TYR A 173 -6.14 -6.89 -11.62
N LEU A 174 -7.34 -7.30 -11.20
CA LEU A 174 -7.76 -8.71 -11.24
C LEU A 174 -7.76 -9.26 -12.67
N SER A 175 -8.24 -8.49 -13.64
CA SER A 175 -8.21 -8.91 -15.05
C SER A 175 -6.78 -9.15 -15.56
N SER A 176 -5.84 -8.28 -15.16
CA SER A 176 -4.42 -8.47 -15.52
C SER A 176 -3.78 -9.67 -14.83
N LEU A 177 -4.09 -9.90 -13.53
CA LEU A 177 -3.56 -11.04 -12.77
C LEU A 177 -4.06 -12.38 -13.31
N LEU A 178 -5.36 -12.44 -13.61
CA LEU A 178 -6.06 -13.68 -14.00
C LEU A 178 -6.06 -13.93 -15.49
N GLU A 179 -5.59 -12.98 -16.32
CA GLU A 179 -5.67 -13.02 -17.78
C GLU A 179 -7.10 -13.23 -18.31
N VAL A 180 -8.05 -12.55 -17.68
CA VAL A 180 -9.46 -12.48 -18.08
C VAL A 180 -9.85 -11.02 -18.34
N THR A 181 -11.02 -10.76 -18.91
CA THR A 181 -11.47 -9.40 -19.17
C THR A 181 -12.04 -8.72 -17.92
N GLU A 182 -11.97 -7.39 -17.85
CA GLU A 182 -12.63 -6.63 -16.78
C GLU A 182 -14.16 -6.86 -16.76
N GLU A 183 -14.75 -7.11 -17.93
CA GLU A 183 -16.18 -7.39 -18.07
C GLU A 183 -16.54 -8.74 -17.41
N GLU A 184 -15.75 -9.79 -17.60
CA GLU A 184 -15.93 -11.07 -16.93
C GLU A 184 -15.87 -10.93 -15.40
N ILE A 185 -14.88 -10.18 -14.88
CA ILE A 185 -14.79 -9.89 -13.44
C ILE A 185 -16.02 -9.13 -12.96
N ARG A 186 -16.46 -8.10 -13.70
CA ARG A 186 -17.63 -7.31 -13.35
C ARG A 186 -18.91 -8.15 -13.32
N ASN A 187 -19.14 -8.97 -14.35
CA ASN A 187 -20.33 -9.81 -14.45
C ASN A 187 -20.39 -10.86 -13.33
N ALA A 188 -19.24 -11.41 -12.92
CA ALA A 188 -19.18 -12.38 -11.83
C ALA A 188 -19.48 -11.80 -10.45
N ARG A 189 -19.32 -10.50 -10.23
CA ARG A 189 -19.55 -9.85 -8.93
C ARG A 189 -20.93 -9.19 -8.79
N ILE A 190 -21.67 -9.01 -9.88
CA ILE A 190 -23.04 -8.49 -9.90
C ILE A 190 -24.03 -9.65 -9.62
#